data_26bff8a145fe5b97ea9324e7c4b45171
#
_entry.id   26bff8a145fe5b97ea9324e7c4b45171
#
_cell.length_a   1.000
_cell.length_b   1.000
_cell.length_c   1.000
_cell.angle_alpha   90.00
_cell.angle_beta   90.00
_cell.angle_gamma   90.00
#
_symmetry.space_group_name_H-M   'P 1'
#
loop_
_entity.id
_entity.type
_entity.pdbx_description
1 polymer ?
#
loop_
_entity_poly.entity_id
_entity_poly.type
_entity_poly.pdbx_seq_one_letter_code
_entity_poly.pdbx_strand_id
1 'polypeptide(L)'
;MKPIFSKIRVLGTAALALFLTASCSDILDEQPRSSYDPTFFKTEKGVEGGVTSMYAHLRYIYGQAYYYNSCLTGTDEATWGWSADGNFKDADLSGVGNLTATTCRSDALWGTAFSNINTANGVIENGAEVGVNESLVSEARFFRAFDYFLLVQTFGGVPLDLGSGELKFNITPSRTSVRNTVPEVYTKAIFPDLLT
;
A
#
# COMPACT_ATOMS: atom_id res chain seq x y z
N MET A 1 -9.96 -62.60 -37.06
CA MET A 1 -10.15 -62.03 -35.70
C MET A 1 -9.18 -60.91 -35.30
N LYS A 2 -8.31 -60.41 -36.20
CA LYS A 2 -7.34 -59.31 -35.89
C LYS A 2 -7.88 -57.86 -35.90
N PRO A 3 -8.96 -57.43 -36.62
CA PRO A 3 -9.32 -56.01 -36.71
C PRO A 3 -10.11 -55.47 -35.53
N ILE A 4 -10.77 -56.27 -34.70
CA ILE A 4 -11.59 -55.84 -33.58
C ILE A 4 -10.71 -55.39 -32.42
N PHE A 5 -9.63 -56.10 -32.11
CA PHE A 5 -8.69 -55.70 -31.04
C PHE A 5 -7.93 -54.39 -31.31
N SER A 6 -7.66 -54.11 -32.59
CA SER A 6 -7.04 -52.85 -33.01
C SER A 6 -7.98 -51.66 -32.78
N LYS A 7 -9.26 -51.79 -33.12
CA LYS A 7 -10.26 -50.74 -32.90
C LYS A 7 -10.52 -50.45 -31.40
N ILE A 8 -10.53 -51.50 -30.58
CA ILE A 8 -10.69 -51.36 -29.11
C ILE A 8 -9.48 -50.65 -28.50
N ARG A 9 -8.27 -50.94 -28.95
CA ARG A 9 -7.06 -50.22 -28.48
C ARG A 9 -7.07 -48.77 -28.87
N VAL A 10 -7.46 -48.42 -30.09
CA VAL A 10 -7.56 -47.04 -30.56
C VAL A 10 -8.65 -46.27 -29.80
N LEU A 11 -9.81 -46.85 -29.54
CA LEU A 11 -10.85 -46.26 -28.72
C LEU A 11 -10.40 -46.07 -27.28
N GLY A 12 -9.70 -46.99 -26.68
CA GLY A 12 -9.19 -46.90 -25.32
C GLY A 12 -8.13 -45.82 -25.16
N THR A 13 -7.21 -45.67 -26.12
CA THR A 13 -6.23 -44.59 -26.12
C THR A 13 -6.86 -43.21 -26.37
N ALA A 14 -7.86 -43.12 -27.23
CA ALA A 14 -8.60 -41.89 -27.47
C ALA A 14 -9.40 -41.45 -26.24
N ALA A 15 -10.06 -42.39 -25.56
CA ALA A 15 -10.77 -42.09 -24.31
C ALA A 15 -9.82 -41.64 -23.18
N LEU A 16 -8.66 -42.31 -23.04
CA LEU A 16 -7.64 -41.92 -22.06
C LEU A 16 -7.04 -40.54 -22.37
N ALA A 17 -6.83 -40.21 -23.62
CA ALA A 17 -6.36 -38.88 -24.04
C ALA A 17 -7.40 -37.80 -23.76
N LEU A 18 -8.70 -38.07 -23.94
CA LEU A 18 -9.78 -37.13 -23.59
C LEU A 18 -9.86 -36.88 -22.07
N PHE A 19 -9.60 -37.87 -21.23
CA PHE A 19 -9.57 -37.73 -19.78
C PHE A 19 -8.38 -36.88 -19.30
N LEU A 20 -7.26 -36.89 -20.01
CA LEU A 20 -6.07 -36.12 -19.67
C LEU A 20 -6.20 -34.64 -20.05
N THR A 21 -7.14 -34.27 -20.92
CA THR A 21 -7.41 -32.87 -21.29
C THR A 21 -8.46 -32.19 -20.41
N ALA A 22 -9.17 -32.95 -19.55
CA ALA A 22 -10.04 -32.40 -18.53
C ALA A 22 -9.22 -31.94 -17.30
N SER A 23 -8.25 -31.07 -17.52
CA SER A 23 -7.52 -30.38 -16.44
C SER A 23 -8.47 -29.41 -15.78
N CYS A 24 -8.67 -29.55 -14.47
CA CYS A 24 -9.43 -28.60 -13.67
C CYS A 24 -8.74 -27.24 -13.74
N SER A 25 -9.29 -26.29 -14.46
CA SER A 25 -8.80 -24.90 -14.51
C SER A 25 -8.83 -24.21 -13.15
N ASP A 26 -9.80 -24.60 -12.30
CA ASP A 26 -10.01 -23.99 -10.97
C ASP A 26 -8.86 -24.22 -9.97
N ILE A 27 -8.02 -25.27 -10.19
CA ILE A 27 -6.86 -25.52 -9.31
C ILE A 27 -5.71 -24.54 -9.61
N LEU A 28 -5.70 -23.93 -10.78
CA LEU A 28 -4.68 -22.98 -11.22
C LEU A 28 -5.07 -21.52 -10.97
N ASP A 29 -6.31 -21.25 -10.55
CA ASP A 29 -6.70 -19.92 -10.12
C ASP A 29 -6.06 -19.64 -8.75
N GLU A 30 -4.95 -18.92 -8.78
CA GLU A 30 -4.31 -18.41 -7.57
C GLU A 30 -5.27 -17.51 -6.82
N GLN A 31 -5.69 -17.96 -5.65
CA GLN A 31 -6.36 -17.12 -4.66
C GLN A 31 -5.26 -16.51 -3.78
N PRO A 32 -4.79 -15.28 -4.06
CA PRO A 32 -3.71 -14.68 -3.27
C PRO A 32 -4.18 -14.47 -1.84
N ARG A 33 -3.59 -15.22 -0.90
CA ARG A 33 -3.94 -15.13 0.54
C ARG A 33 -3.14 -14.05 1.27
N SER A 34 -2.12 -13.50 0.63
CA SER A 34 -1.19 -12.53 1.21
C SER A 34 -1.18 -11.17 0.52
N SER A 35 -1.88 -11.00 -0.58
CA SER A 35 -2.08 -9.72 -1.25
C SER A 35 -3.55 -9.37 -1.29
N TYR A 36 -3.87 -8.10 -1.09
CA TYR A 36 -5.25 -7.63 -1.19
C TYR A 36 -5.68 -7.63 -2.66
N ASP A 37 -6.68 -8.45 -2.99
CA ASP A 37 -7.41 -8.33 -4.24
C ASP A 37 -8.19 -7.00 -4.24
N PRO A 38 -8.31 -6.30 -5.37
CA PRO A 38 -9.09 -5.07 -5.47
C PRO A 38 -10.55 -5.21 -5.00
N THR A 39 -11.10 -6.44 -5.09
CA THR A 39 -12.44 -6.76 -4.61
C THR A 39 -12.54 -6.83 -3.08
N PHE A 40 -11.43 -6.82 -2.37
CA PHE A 40 -11.39 -6.84 -0.90
C PHE A 40 -12.24 -5.71 -0.29
N PHE A 41 -12.10 -4.48 -0.81
CA PHE A 41 -12.86 -3.33 -0.33
C PHE A 41 -14.33 -3.33 -0.78
N LYS A 42 -14.77 -4.27 -1.60
CA LYS A 42 -16.18 -4.47 -1.96
C LYS A 42 -16.97 -5.27 -0.92
N THR A 43 -16.43 -5.46 0.25
CA THR A 43 -17.08 -6.12 1.37
C THR A 43 -16.94 -5.29 2.64
N GLU A 44 -17.93 -5.32 3.51
CA GLU A 44 -17.92 -4.64 4.81
C GLU A 44 -16.66 -5.00 5.62
N LYS A 45 -16.37 -6.30 5.74
CA LYS A 45 -15.17 -6.81 6.43
C LYS A 45 -13.85 -6.32 5.80
N GLY A 46 -13.84 -6.14 4.50
CA GLY A 46 -12.68 -5.60 3.80
C GLY A 46 -12.43 -4.14 4.13
N VAL A 47 -13.50 -3.35 4.19
CA VAL A 47 -13.43 -1.94 4.61
C VAL A 47 -12.99 -1.83 6.06
N GLU A 48 -13.60 -2.60 6.99
CA GLU A 48 -13.19 -2.65 8.40
C GLU A 48 -11.72 -3.09 8.57
N GLY A 49 -11.30 -4.11 7.82
CA GLY A 49 -9.91 -4.57 7.79
C GLY A 49 -8.95 -3.50 7.28
N GLY A 50 -9.36 -2.73 6.27
CA GLY A 50 -8.61 -1.58 5.75
C GLY A 50 -8.37 -0.53 6.84
N VAL A 51 -9.41 -0.11 7.55
CA VAL A 51 -9.29 0.85 8.66
C VAL A 51 -8.40 0.29 9.77
N THR A 52 -8.59 -0.97 10.15
CA THR A 52 -7.74 -1.63 11.16
C THR A 52 -6.27 -1.63 10.75
N SER A 53 -5.96 -1.83 9.46
CA SER A 53 -4.58 -1.78 8.97
C SER A 53 -3.98 -0.37 9.05
N MET A 54 -4.79 0.68 8.90
CA MET A 54 -4.34 2.07 9.06
C MET A 54 -3.96 2.38 10.51
N TYR A 55 -4.69 1.85 11.50
CA TYR A 55 -4.26 1.94 12.89
C TYR A 55 -2.94 1.18 13.14
N ALA A 56 -2.76 0.02 12.51
CA ALA A 56 -1.51 -0.74 12.64
C ALA A 56 -0.31 0.03 12.05
N HIS A 57 -0.53 0.86 11.03
CA HIS A 57 0.49 1.73 10.44
C HIS A 57 1.08 2.73 11.45
N LEU A 58 0.31 3.19 12.44
CA LEU A 58 0.82 4.06 13.51
C LEU A 58 1.96 3.42 14.30
N ARG A 59 2.01 2.09 14.40
CA ARG A 59 3.13 1.40 15.05
C ARG A 59 4.45 1.62 14.31
N TYR A 60 4.39 1.74 13.00
CA TYR A 60 5.57 2.04 12.20
C TYR A 60 6.08 3.47 12.49
N ILE A 61 5.17 4.43 12.55
CA ILE A 61 5.51 5.84 12.77
C ILE A 61 6.01 6.07 14.19
N TYR A 62 5.26 5.61 15.20
CA TYR A 62 5.51 5.89 16.61
C TYR A 62 6.21 4.77 17.36
N GLY A 63 5.99 3.52 16.96
CA GLY A 63 6.48 2.35 17.69
C GLY A 63 7.90 1.93 17.35
N GLN A 64 8.39 2.23 16.16
CA GLN A 64 9.73 1.86 15.72
C GLN A 64 10.73 3.02 15.73
N ALA A 65 10.29 4.18 16.14
CA ALA A 65 11.11 5.38 16.26
C ALA A 65 11.80 5.87 14.95
N TYR A 66 11.58 5.23 13.81
CA TYR A 66 12.23 5.64 12.57
C TYR A 66 11.85 7.04 12.14
N TYR A 67 10.57 7.34 12.10
CA TYR A 67 10.11 8.68 11.72
C TYR A 67 10.50 9.72 12.78
N TYR A 68 10.20 9.44 14.05
CA TYR A 68 10.46 10.35 15.16
C TYR A 68 11.96 10.71 15.26
N ASN A 69 12.82 9.68 15.21
CA ASN A 69 14.26 9.92 15.27
C ASN A 69 14.80 10.61 14.02
N SER A 70 14.23 10.37 12.85
CA SER A 70 14.62 11.07 11.63
C SER A 70 14.32 12.59 11.68
N CYS A 71 13.32 13.00 12.45
CA CYS A 71 12.96 14.39 12.61
C CYS A 71 13.75 15.10 13.72
N LEU A 72 14.33 14.35 14.66
CA LEU A 72 15.05 14.90 15.82
C LEU A 72 16.56 14.80 15.67
N THR A 73 17.06 13.76 15.01
CA THR A 73 18.50 13.53 14.90
C THR A 73 19.15 14.60 14.03
N GLY A 74 20.15 15.27 14.58
CA GLY A 74 20.87 16.35 13.91
C GLY A 74 20.25 17.73 14.12
N THR A 75 19.28 17.85 15.05
CA THR A 75 18.78 19.14 15.55
C THR A 75 19.64 19.61 16.73
N ASP A 76 19.30 20.78 17.27
CA ASP A 76 19.91 21.32 18.49
C ASP A 76 19.58 20.52 19.75
N GLU A 77 18.54 19.66 19.71
CA GLU A 77 18.09 18.84 20.84
C GLU A 77 18.74 17.45 20.85
N ALA A 78 19.03 16.87 19.69
CA ALA A 78 19.49 15.49 19.59
C ALA A 78 20.42 15.23 18.42
N THR A 79 21.45 14.40 18.66
CA THR A 79 22.29 13.83 17.61
C THR A 79 22.31 12.31 17.74
N TRP A 80 22.80 11.64 16.69
CA TRP A 80 22.96 10.19 16.76
C TRP A 80 23.99 9.81 17.83
N GLY A 81 23.69 8.73 18.60
CA GLY A 81 24.62 8.18 19.57
C GLY A 81 25.87 7.66 18.87
N TRP A 82 27.04 7.81 19.52
CA TRP A 82 28.32 7.32 19.01
C TRP A 82 28.34 5.78 19.08
N SER A 83 27.64 5.15 18.14
CA SER A 83 27.48 3.70 18.07
C SER A 83 28.16 3.13 16.84
N ALA A 84 28.65 1.89 16.95
CA ALA A 84 29.29 1.15 15.86
C ALA A 84 28.29 0.71 14.77
N ASP A 85 26.99 0.59 15.12
CA ASP A 85 25.94 0.11 14.20
C ASP A 85 25.33 1.27 13.47
N GLY A 86 25.77 2.26 13.07
CA GLY A 86 25.29 3.30 12.17
C GLY A 86 23.79 3.67 12.24
N ASN A 87 23.04 3.18 13.26
CA ASN A 87 21.63 3.47 13.43
C ASN A 87 21.42 4.98 13.60
N PHE A 88 20.54 5.52 12.73
CA PHE A 88 20.21 6.93 12.66
C PHE A 88 21.34 7.89 12.23
N LYS A 89 22.52 7.39 11.94
CA LYS A 89 23.59 8.20 11.36
C LYS A 89 23.22 8.72 9.97
N ASP A 90 22.48 7.93 9.22
CA ASP A 90 21.92 8.25 7.91
C ASP A 90 20.66 9.15 7.99
N ALA A 91 20.15 9.42 9.20
CA ALA A 91 19.06 10.34 9.45
C ALA A 91 19.51 11.68 10.04
N ASP A 92 20.81 11.87 10.28
CA ASP A 92 21.35 13.07 10.91
C ASP A 92 21.24 14.30 9.98
N LEU A 93 20.32 15.18 10.31
CA LEU A 93 20.03 16.41 9.55
C LEU A 93 21.17 17.43 9.61
N SER A 94 22.13 17.30 10.54
CA SER A 94 23.30 18.19 10.61
C SER A 94 24.29 17.97 9.45
N GLY A 95 24.11 16.89 8.70
CA GLY A 95 25.00 16.49 7.62
C GLY A 95 26.33 15.88 8.05
N VAL A 96 26.56 15.70 9.34
CA VAL A 96 27.74 15.01 9.89
C VAL A 96 27.66 13.49 9.63
N GLY A 97 26.46 12.98 9.49
CA GLY A 97 26.20 11.60 9.10
C GLY A 97 26.29 11.36 7.60
N ASN A 98 25.76 10.24 7.15
CA ASN A 98 25.73 9.84 5.74
C ASN A 98 24.37 10.16 5.06
N LEU A 99 23.72 11.25 5.45
CA LEU A 99 22.45 11.64 4.89
C LEU A 99 22.61 11.99 3.41
N THR A 100 21.96 11.26 2.55
CA THR A 100 21.83 11.52 1.12
C THR A 100 20.39 11.32 0.67
N ALA A 101 20.07 11.80 -0.53
CA ALA A 101 18.73 11.60 -1.10
C ALA A 101 18.34 10.12 -1.28
N THR A 102 19.31 9.21 -1.27
CA THR A 102 19.11 7.76 -1.47
C THR A 102 19.37 6.92 -0.23
N THR A 103 19.89 7.50 0.84
CA THR A 103 20.19 6.79 2.11
C THR A 103 19.43 7.36 3.30
N CYS A 104 18.45 8.22 3.05
CA CYS A 104 17.61 8.80 4.09
C CYS A 104 16.62 7.76 4.60
N ARG A 105 16.53 7.59 5.93
CA ARG A 105 15.53 6.71 6.57
C ARG A 105 14.08 7.14 6.33
N SER A 106 13.88 8.35 5.86
CA SER A 106 12.57 8.83 5.46
C SER A 106 12.01 8.14 4.21
N ASP A 107 12.82 7.36 3.46
CA ASP A 107 12.37 6.54 2.34
C ASP A 107 11.32 5.52 2.77
N ALA A 108 11.49 4.95 3.95
CA ALA A 108 10.53 4.02 4.52
C ALA A 108 9.18 4.69 4.84
N LEU A 109 9.18 5.96 5.29
CA LEU A 109 7.95 6.74 5.43
C LEU A 109 7.25 6.91 4.09
N TRP A 110 8.00 7.20 3.02
CA TRP A 110 7.44 7.34 1.68
C TRP A 110 6.63 6.12 1.24
N GLY A 111 7.25 4.94 1.30
CA GLY A 111 6.60 3.70 0.88
C GLY A 111 5.39 3.32 1.74
N THR A 112 5.52 3.43 3.07
CA THR A 112 4.46 3.04 4.00
C THR A 112 3.29 4.02 3.99
N ALA A 113 3.54 5.32 3.94
CA ALA A 113 2.48 6.33 3.89
C ALA A 113 1.67 6.24 2.58
N PHE A 114 2.32 6.11 1.42
CA PHE A 114 1.59 5.94 0.17
C PHE A 114 0.81 4.64 0.08
N SER A 115 1.32 3.55 0.67
CA SER A 115 0.55 2.31 0.81
C SER A 115 -0.71 2.52 1.66
N ASN A 116 -0.57 3.23 2.78
CA ASN A 116 -1.68 3.52 3.67
C ASN A 116 -2.69 4.48 3.03
N ILE A 117 -2.22 5.53 2.34
CA ILE A 117 -3.06 6.44 1.55
C ILE A 117 -3.87 5.67 0.50
N ASN A 118 -3.26 4.72 -0.20
CA ASN A 118 -3.97 3.91 -1.18
C ASN A 118 -5.04 3.02 -0.52
N THR A 119 -4.75 2.46 0.64
CA THR A 119 -5.74 1.74 1.45
C THR A 119 -6.90 2.65 1.84
N ALA A 120 -6.61 3.86 2.30
CA ALA A 120 -7.63 4.86 2.62
C ALA A 120 -8.50 5.22 1.41
N ASN A 121 -7.88 5.40 0.24
CA ASN A 121 -8.62 5.62 -1.01
C ASN A 121 -9.60 4.46 -1.29
N GLY A 122 -9.16 3.21 -1.14
CA GLY A 122 -10.02 2.03 -1.32
C GLY A 122 -11.20 2.00 -0.34
N VAL A 123 -10.96 2.30 0.93
CA VAL A 123 -12.02 2.40 1.96
C VAL A 123 -13.00 3.52 1.63
N ILE A 124 -12.51 4.71 1.29
CA ILE A 124 -13.36 5.89 1.01
C ILE A 124 -14.22 5.67 -0.24
N GLU A 125 -13.66 5.08 -1.30
CA GLU A 125 -14.39 4.83 -2.54
C GLU A 125 -15.48 3.76 -2.39
N ASN A 126 -15.25 2.74 -1.59
CA ASN A 126 -16.15 1.59 -1.51
C ASN A 126 -17.04 1.59 -0.25
N GLY A 127 -16.68 2.34 0.78
CA GLY A 127 -17.37 2.29 2.07
C GLY A 127 -18.87 2.57 1.98
N ALA A 128 -19.27 3.56 1.18
CA ALA A 128 -20.69 3.89 0.98
C ALA A 128 -21.46 2.77 0.25
N GLU A 129 -20.83 2.11 -0.71
CA GLU A 129 -21.48 1.03 -1.48
C GLU A 129 -21.72 -0.22 -0.65
N VAL A 130 -20.80 -0.54 0.27
CA VAL A 130 -20.90 -1.74 1.12
C VAL A 130 -21.72 -1.50 2.41
N GLY A 131 -22.17 -0.26 2.63
CA GLY A 131 -23.09 0.07 3.73
C GLY A 131 -22.42 0.15 5.11
N VAL A 132 -21.11 0.37 5.20
CA VAL A 132 -20.45 0.61 6.50
C VAL A 132 -20.86 1.96 7.08
N ASN A 133 -20.67 2.10 8.39
CA ASN A 133 -20.93 3.36 9.08
C ASN A 133 -20.01 4.47 8.52
N GLU A 134 -20.57 5.65 8.30
CA GLU A 134 -19.85 6.82 7.81
C GLU A 134 -18.67 7.23 8.72
N SER A 135 -18.76 6.96 10.02
CA SER A 135 -17.67 7.17 10.96
C SER A 135 -16.40 6.39 10.56
N LEU A 136 -16.57 5.17 10.06
CA LEU A 136 -15.44 4.34 9.61
C LEU A 136 -14.77 4.93 8.36
N VAL A 137 -15.56 5.49 7.44
CA VAL A 137 -15.04 6.20 6.27
C VAL A 137 -14.32 7.49 6.69
N SER A 138 -14.84 8.18 7.71
CA SER A 138 -14.23 9.38 8.26
C SER A 138 -12.88 9.09 8.94
N GLU A 139 -12.74 7.93 9.59
CA GLU A 139 -11.44 7.47 10.10
C GLU A 139 -10.43 7.28 8.96
N ALA A 140 -10.85 6.69 7.84
CA ALA A 140 -9.98 6.55 6.67
C ALA A 140 -9.56 7.91 6.08
N ARG A 141 -10.48 8.90 6.05
CA ARG A 141 -10.15 10.28 5.65
C ARG A 141 -9.12 10.90 6.59
N PHE A 142 -9.32 10.74 7.90
CA PHE A 142 -8.35 11.22 8.88
C PHE A 142 -6.96 10.63 8.64
N PHE A 143 -6.84 9.31 8.43
CA PHE A 143 -5.55 8.68 8.17
C PHE A 143 -4.93 9.14 6.86
N ARG A 144 -5.73 9.34 5.81
CA ARG A 144 -5.23 9.88 4.55
C ARG A 144 -4.67 11.30 4.72
N ALA A 145 -5.39 12.16 5.40
CA ALA A 145 -4.93 13.51 5.72
C ALA A 145 -3.66 13.49 6.56
N PHE A 146 -3.61 12.62 7.57
CA PHE A 146 -2.46 12.47 8.46
C PHE A 146 -1.21 12.02 7.71
N ASP A 147 -1.32 11.02 6.85
CA ASP A 147 -0.18 10.54 6.05
C ASP A 147 0.30 11.60 5.05
N TYR A 148 -0.61 12.31 4.37
CA TYR A 148 -0.22 13.44 3.53
C TYR A 148 0.44 14.56 4.33
N PHE A 149 -0.03 14.84 5.54
CA PHE A 149 0.61 15.81 6.43
C PHE A 149 2.05 15.41 6.76
N LEU A 150 2.29 14.15 7.13
CA LEU A 150 3.64 13.66 7.40
C LEU A 150 4.55 13.74 6.16
N LEU A 151 4.01 13.36 5.01
CA LEU A 151 4.74 13.41 3.74
C LEU A 151 5.12 14.84 3.36
N VAL A 152 4.21 15.80 3.50
CA VAL A 152 4.47 17.21 3.20
C VAL A 152 5.50 17.82 4.15
N GLN A 153 5.43 17.49 5.43
CA GLN A 153 6.41 17.92 6.44
C GLN A 153 7.83 17.43 6.12
N THR A 154 7.93 16.20 5.59
CA THR A 154 9.22 15.54 5.36
C THR A 154 9.79 15.85 3.97
N PHE A 155 8.94 15.85 2.93
CA PHE A 155 9.39 15.89 1.52
C PHE A 155 8.95 17.15 0.77
N GLY A 156 8.16 18.03 1.37
CA GLY A 156 7.52 19.14 0.67
C GLY A 156 6.36 18.66 -0.21
N GLY A 157 6.26 19.16 -1.43
CA GLY A 157 5.21 18.70 -2.36
C GLY A 157 5.33 17.21 -2.69
N VAL A 158 4.19 16.54 -2.82
CA VAL A 158 4.09 15.09 -3.10
C VAL A 158 2.95 14.80 -4.08
N PRO A 159 2.94 13.65 -4.78
CA PRO A 159 1.86 13.31 -5.71
C PRO A 159 0.55 13.03 -4.99
N LEU A 160 -0.55 13.52 -5.57
CA LEU A 160 -1.92 13.17 -5.19
C LEU A 160 -2.49 12.07 -6.09
N ASP A 161 -1.99 11.96 -7.32
CA ASP A 161 -2.34 10.91 -8.26
C ASP A 161 -1.31 9.78 -8.17
N LEU A 162 -1.77 8.60 -7.78
CA LEU A 162 -0.95 7.38 -7.66
C LEU A 162 -0.99 6.53 -8.94
N GLY A 163 -1.63 7.03 -10.00
CA GLY A 163 -1.76 6.36 -11.30
C GLY A 163 -3.19 6.09 -11.76
N SER A 164 -4.20 6.37 -10.92
CA SER A 164 -5.64 6.20 -11.24
C SER A 164 -6.43 7.50 -11.16
N GLY A 165 -5.75 8.62 -10.96
CA GLY A 165 -6.32 9.94 -10.70
C GLY A 165 -6.07 10.43 -9.28
N GLU A 166 -6.25 11.74 -9.04
CA GLU A 166 -6.03 12.35 -7.73
C GLU A 166 -6.92 11.71 -6.65
N LEU A 167 -6.31 11.22 -5.58
CA LEU A 167 -6.96 10.63 -4.41
C LEU A 167 -7.83 9.40 -4.74
N LYS A 168 -7.52 8.70 -5.84
CA LYS A 168 -8.22 7.49 -6.26
C LYS A 168 -7.51 6.22 -5.82
N PHE A 169 -8.30 5.18 -5.55
CA PHE A 169 -7.77 3.86 -5.28
C PHE A 169 -7.04 3.33 -6.52
N ASN A 170 -5.80 2.97 -6.35
CA ASN A 170 -4.94 2.50 -7.43
C ASN A 170 -4.55 1.04 -7.24
N ILE A 171 -4.89 0.22 -8.22
CA ILE A 171 -4.55 -1.21 -8.29
C ILE A 171 -3.46 -1.50 -9.32
N THR A 172 -3.10 -0.50 -10.12
CA THR A 172 -2.10 -0.63 -11.19
C THR A 172 -1.03 0.45 -11.00
N PRO A 173 0.04 0.16 -10.26
CA PRO A 173 1.10 1.13 -10.03
C PRO A 173 1.65 1.69 -11.35
N SER A 174 1.73 3.00 -11.47
CA SER A 174 2.35 3.68 -12.60
C SER A 174 3.47 4.60 -12.12
N ARG A 175 4.42 4.88 -13.03
CA ARG A 175 5.51 5.84 -12.76
C ARG A 175 5.24 7.22 -13.35
N THR A 176 3.99 7.51 -13.69
CA THR A 176 3.58 8.76 -14.34
C THR A 176 3.11 9.83 -13.36
N SER A 177 3.13 9.52 -12.06
CA SER A 177 2.74 10.47 -11.01
C SER A 177 3.59 11.74 -11.05
N VAL A 178 2.92 12.89 -10.96
CA VAL A 178 3.55 14.21 -10.94
C VAL A 178 3.50 14.77 -9.52
N ARG A 179 4.55 15.45 -9.12
CA ARG A 179 4.65 16.11 -7.82
C ARG A 179 3.70 17.32 -7.75
N ASN A 180 2.74 17.28 -6.84
CA ASN A 180 1.92 18.44 -6.49
C ASN A 180 2.69 19.39 -5.56
N THR A 181 2.32 20.65 -5.57
CA THR A 181 2.87 21.64 -4.65
C THR A 181 2.33 21.47 -3.23
N VAL A 182 3.05 21.96 -2.23
CA VAL A 182 2.60 21.93 -0.83
C VAL A 182 1.20 22.53 -0.65
N PRO A 183 0.86 23.74 -1.18
CA PRO A 183 -0.49 24.27 -1.10
C PRO A 183 -1.55 23.37 -1.74
N GLU A 184 -1.27 22.73 -2.85
CA GLU A 184 -2.21 21.80 -3.48
C GLU A 184 -2.49 20.59 -2.60
N VAL A 185 -1.47 20.00 -1.96
CA VAL A 185 -1.67 18.87 -1.05
C VAL A 185 -2.56 19.27 0.13
N TYR A 186 -2.34 20.44 0.72
CA TYR A 186 -3.19 20.93 1.79
C TYR A 186 -4.63 21.21 1.33
N THR A 187 -4.80 21.87 0.20
CA THR A 187 -6.14 22.31 -0.24
C THR A 187 -6.96 21.21 -0.89
N LYS A 188 -6.31 20.20 -1.52
CA LYS A 188 -7.00 19.12 -2.23
C LYS A 188 -7.17 17.85 -1.39
N ALA A 189 -6.24 17.57 -0.46
CA ALA A 189 -6.26 16.35 0.34
C ALA A 189 -6.47 16.63 1.83
N ILE A 190 -5.55 17.35 2.49
CA ILE A 190 -5.53 17.42 3.95
C ILE A 190 -6.76 18.15 4.49
N PHE A 191 -7.05 19.36 4.04
CA PHE A 191 -8.17 20.14 4.58
C PHE A 191 -9.53 19.53 4.24
N PRO A 192 -9.82 19.08 3.00
CA PRO A 192 -11.09 18.44 2.72
C PRO A 192 -11.36 17.20 3.57
N ASP A 193 -10.35 16.37 3.78
CA ASP A 193 -10.48 15.14 4.56
C ASP A 193 -10.68 15.40 6.07
N LEU A 194 -10.14 16.50 6.61
CA LEU A 194 -10.30 16.87 8.03
C LEU A 194 -11.60 17.64 8.31
N LEU A 195 -12.23 18.22 7.31
CA LEU A 195 -13.43 19.06 7.46
C LEU A 195 -14.73 18.31 7.16
N THR A 196 -14.63 17.05 6.67
CA THR A 196 -15.77 16.17 6.41
C THR A 196 -16.06 15.30 7.60
#